data_dc13fe1d786986ba51b2671f52f21b99
#
_entry.id   dc13fe1d786986ba51b2671f52f21b99
#
_cell.length_a   1.000
_cell.length_b   1.000
_cell.length_c   1.000
_cell.angle_alpha   90.00
_cell.angle_beta   90.00
_cell.angle_gamma   90.00
#
_symmetry.space_group_name_H-M   'P 1'
#
loop_
_entity.id
_entity.type
_entity.pdbx_description
1 polymer ?
#
loop_
_entity_poly.entity_id
_entity_poly.type
_entity_poly.pdbx_seq_one_letter_code
_entity_poly.pdbx_strand_id
1 'polypeptide(L)'
;MLDVSRGLPAEGVEIELLRHAPGGGAWEPLTKARTNADGRTDEPLLGPGELLPGEYQLVFDVGAYFEAHGLVEGDHPFLGRVPVRFGVADVSAGYHVPLLVSPWAYSTYRGS
;
A
#
# COMPACT_ATOMS: atom_id res chain seq x y z
N MET A 1 -7.59 -1.02 -3.38
CA MET A 1 -6.62 -1.90 -4.06
C MET A 1 -7.35 -2.83 -5.00
N LEU A 2 -6.92 -2.87 -6.24
CA LEU A 2 -7.57 -3.67 -7.28
C LEU A 2 -6.61 -4.74 -7.81
N ASP A 3 -7.07 -5.99 -7.80
CA ASP A 3 -6.39 -7.10 -8.46
C ASP A 3 -6.85 -7.11 -9.92
N VAL A 4 -6.03 -6.57 -10.81
CA VAL A 4 -6.38 -6.45 -12.23
C VAL A 4 -6.36 -7.78 -12.96
N SER A 5 -5.66 -8.79 -12.41
CA SER A 5 -5.66 -10.13 -13.03
C SER A 5 -7.01 -10.83 -12.88
N ARG A 6 -7.79 -10.47 -11.87
CA ARG A 6 -9.12 -11.03 -11.61
C ARG A 6 -10.23 -10.02 -11.85
N GLY A 7 -9.92 -8.73 -11.97
CA GLY A 7 -10.91 -7.68 -12.09
C GLY A 7 -11.73 -7.48 -10.83
N LEU A 8 -11.16 -7.76 -9.66
CA LEU A 8 -11.85 -7.72 -8.38
C LEU A 8 -11.02 -6.94 -7.35
N PRO A 9 -11.66 -6.39 -6.31
CA PRO A 9 -10.91 -5.84 -5.18
C PRO A 9 -9.99 -6.89 -4.58
N ALA A 10 -8.80 -6.46 -4.14
CA ALA A 10 -7.84 -7.34 -3.49
C ALA A 10 -8.08 -7.33 -1.98
N GLU A 11 -8.63 -8.42 -1.45
CA GLU A 11 -8.94 -8.60 -0.04
C GLU A 11 -7.80 -9.31 0.69
N GLY A 12 -7.51 -8.91 1.93
CA GLY A 12 -6.56 -9.60 2.78
C GLY A 12 -5.11 -9.23 2.52
N VAL A 13 -4.85 -8.13 1.82
CA VAL A 13 -3.49 -7.67 1.58
C VAL A 13 -3.00 -6.86 2.78
N GLU A 14 -1.85 -7.25 3.33
CA GLU A 14 -1.23 -6.48 4.40
C GLU A 14 -0.58 -5.22 3.83
N ILE A 15 -0.86 -4.09 4.47
CA ILE A 15 -0.32 -2.78 4.12
C ILE A 15 0.38 -2.22 5.35
N GLU A 16 1.60 -1.73 5.15
CA GLU A 16 2.35 -1.03 6.19
C GLU A 16 2.60 0.41 5.76
N LEU A 17 2.35 1.36 6.66
CA LEU A 17 2.66 2.77 6.43
C LEU A 17 3.90 3.14 7.24
N LEU A 18 4.86 3.76 6.55
CA LEU A 18 6.09 4.24 7.14
C LEU A 18 6.29 5.72 6.81
N ARG A 19 6.99 6.42 7.66
CA ARG A 19 7.37 7.82 7.43
C ARG A 19 8.89 7.94 7.46
N HIS A 20 9.42 8.77 6.56
CA HIS A 20 10.85 9.08 6.57
C HIS A 20 11.17 9.93 7.79
N ALA A 21 12.19 9.54 8.54
CA ALA A 21 12.59 10.29 9.73
C ALA A 21 12.98 11.73 9.36
N PRO A 22 12.71 12.71 10.24
CA PRO A 22 13.15 14.09 10.01
C PRO A 22 14.66 14.13 9.78
N GLY A 23 15.09 14.86 8.74
CA GLY A 23 16.48 14.93 8.36
C GLY A 23 16.97 13.79 7.48
N GLY A 24 16.10 12.88 7.10
CA GLY A 24 16.43 11.73 6.27
C GLY A 24 16.88 10.53 7.07
N GLY A 25 17.35 9.50 6.39
CA GLY A 25 17.84 8.28 7.01
C GLY A 25 16.79 7.18 7.09
N ALA A 26 16.46 6.75 8.30
CA ALA A 26 15.61 5.57 8.50
C ALA A 26 14.13 5.83 8.20
N TRP A 27 13.43 4.78 7.80
CA TRP A 27 11.99 4.75 7.69
C TRP A 27 11.39 4.29 9.01
N GLU A 28 10.45 5.06 9.53
CA GLU A 28 9.79 4.80 10.81
C GLU A 28 8.43 4.14 10.54
N PRO A 29 8.21 2.90 11.03
CA PRO A 29 6.90 2.26 10.90
C PRO A 29 5.86 3.01 11.74
N LEU A 30 4.71 3.30 11.14
CA LEU A 30 3.63 4.00 11.82
C LEU A 30 2.45 3.08 12.14
N THR A 31 1.99 2.29 11.16
CA THR A 31 0.83 1.43 11.34
C THR A 31 0.78 0.35 10.28
N LYS A 32 -0.01 -0.68 10.57
CA LYS A 32 -0.32 -1.77 9.63
C LYS A 32 -1.82 -1.97 9.56
N ALA A 33 -2.29 -2.43 8.41
CA ALA A 33 -3.69 -2.78 8.21
C ALA A 33 -3.78 -3.88 7.15
N ARG A 34 -4.98 -4.46 7.01
CA ARG A 34 -5.29 -5.40 5.93
C ARG A 34 -6.46 -4.86 5.14
N THR A 35 -6.46 -5.12 3.85
CA THR A 35 -7.59 -4.73 3.00
C THR A 35 -8.80 -5.61 3.31
N ASN A 36 -9.97 -5.00 3.24
CA ASN A 36 -11.26 -5.67 3.40
C ASN A 36 -11.79 -6.17 2.04
N ALA A 37 -13.02 -6.64 2.02
CA ALA A 37 -13.65 -7.17 0.80
C ALA A 37 -13.76 -6.14 -0.32
N ASP A 38 -13.71 -4.85 -0.01
CA ASP A 38 -13.73 -3.77 -0.99
C ASP A 38 -12.31 -3.36 -1.44
N GLY A 39 -11.28 -4.04 -0.94
CA GLY A 39 -9.90 -3.70 -1.25
C GLY A 39 -9.41 -2.44 -0.55
N ARG A 40 -10.07 -2.04 0.52
CA ARG A 40 -9.78 -0.83 1.29
C ARG A 40 -9.51 -1.20 2.74
N THR A 41 -8.95 -0.27 3.51
CA THR A 41 -8.85 -0.44 4.96
C THR A 41 -10.17 -0.02 5.61
N ASP A 42 -10.53 -0.67 6.71
CA ASP A 42 -11.78 -0.34 7.42
C ASP A 42 -11.74 1.08 8.00
N GLU A 43 -10.55 1.53 8.37
CA GLU A 43 -10.32 2.86 8.93
C GLU A 43 -9.15 3.52 8.20
N PRO A 44 -9.08 4.86 8.19
CA PRO A 44 -7.90 5.56 7.67
C PRO A 44 -6.64 5.08 8.40
N LEU A 45 -5.53 4.96 7.67
CA LEU A 45 -4.25 4.54 8.25
C LEU A 45 -3.73 5.54 9.29
N LEU A 46 -4.04 6.83 9.10
CA LEU A 46 -3.75 7.86 10.10
C LEU A 46 -5.04 8.58 10.46
N GLY A 47 -5.21 8.86 11.74
CA GLY A 47 -6.35 9.60 12.25
C GLY A 47 -6.23 11.10 11.99
N PRO A 48 -7.27 11.87 12.36
CA PRO A 48 -7.26 13.33 12.22
C PRO A 48 -6.07 13.94 12.96
N GLY A 49 -5.34 14.84 12.31
CA GLY A 49 -4.21 15.53 12.90
C GLY A 49 -2.93 14.74 12.99
N GLU A 50 -2.90 13.49 12.55
CA GLU A 50 -1.70 12.67 12.60
C GLU A 50 -0.82 12.81 11.35
N LEU A 51 -1.37 13.31 10.25
CA LEU A 51 -0.65 13.49 9.01
C LEU A 51 0.22 14.75 9.09
N LEU A 52 1.52 14.59 8.85
CA LEU A 52 2.50 15.68 8.85
C LEU A 52 3.10 15.83 7.45
N PRO A 53 3.59 17.04 7.09
CA PRO A 53 4.34 17.18 5.84
C PRO A 53 5.57 16.29 5.86
N GLY A 54 5.91 15.72 4.71
CA GLY A 54 7.08 14.88 4.58
C GLY A 54 6.88 13.75 3.60
N GLU A 55 7.80 12.81 3.62
CA GLU A 55 7.78 11.66 2.73
C GLU A 55 7.28 10.42 3.47
N TYR A 56 6.38 9.70 2.82
CA TYR A 56 5.78 8.47 3.34
C TYR A 56 5.98 7.31 2.37
N GLN A 57 5.83 6.12 2.88
CA GLN A 57 5.90 4.92 2.08
C GLN A 57 4.80 3.96 2.52
N LEU A 58 4.01 3.49 1.55
CA LEU A 58 3.11 2.36 1.74
C LEU A 58 3.78 1.12 1.19
N VAL A 59 3.78 0.04 1.96
CA VAL A 59 4.33 -1.24 1.52
C VAL A 59 3.18 -2.25 1.48
N PHE A 60 2.91 -2.77 0.29
CA PHE A 60 1.84 -3.74 0.04
C PHE A 60 2.45 -5.12 -0.11
N ASP A 61 2.01 -6.07 0.71
CA ASP A 61 2.48 -7.46 0.59
C ASP A 61 1.66 -8.21 -0.45
N VAL A 62 1.94 -7.91 -1.71
CA VAL A 62 1.19 -8.52 -2.82
C VAL A 62 1.64 -9.95 -3.09
N GLY A 63 2.89 -10.29 -2.79
CA GLY A 63 3.40 -11.65 -2.98
C GLY A 63 2.61 -12.67 -2.17
N ALA A 64 2.36 -12.39 -0.88
CA ALA A 64 1.57 -13.26 -0.04
C ALA A 64 0.13 -13.39 -0.56
N TYR A 65 -0.44 -12.30 -1.05
CA TYR A 65 -1.79 -12.31 -1.62
C TYR A 65 -1.87 -13.23 -2.84
N PHE A 66 -0.97 -13.09 -3.81
CA PHE A 66 -0.99 -13.92 -5.02
C PHE A 66 -0.61 -15.37 -4.73
N GLU A 67 0.25 -15.61 -3.75
CA GLU A 67 0.58 -16.96 -3.31
C GLU A 67 -0.67 -17.66 -2.74
N ALA A 68 -1.44 -16.96 -1.92
CA ALA A 68 -2.69 -17.50 -1.37
C ALA A 68 -3.72 -17.81 -2.46
N HIS A 69 -3.66 -17.14 -3.61
CA HIS A 69 -4.53 -17.41 -4.75
C HIS A 69 -3.94 -18.38 -5.78
N GLY A 70 -2.80 -19.00 -5.47
CA GLY A 70 -2.18 -19.98 -6.35
C GLY A 70 -1.57 -19.41 -7.61
N LEU A 71 -1.21 -18.13 -7.62
CA LEU A 71 -0.70 -17.42 -8.80
C LEU A 71 0.80 -17.17 -8.75
N VAL A 72 1.52 -17.81 -7.84
CA VAL A 72 2.97 -17.74 -7.74
C VAL A 72 3.57 -19.02 -8.31
N GLU A 73 4.50 -18.87 -9.26
CA GLU A 73 5.27 -19.97 -9.80
C GLU A 73 6.66 -19.97 -9.17
N GLY A 74 7.14 -21.16 -8.77
CA GLY A 74 8.45 -21.32 -8.17
C GLY A 74 8.49 -20.88 -6.71
N ASP A 75 9.68 -20.60 -6.21
CA ASP A 75 9.93 -20.38 -4.79
C ASP A 75 9.75 -18.92 -4.37
N HIS A 76 9.71 -18.00 -5.33
CA HIS A 76 9.61 -16.57 -5.04
C HIS A 76 8.63 -15.89 -5.99
N PRO A 77 7.68 -15.09 -5.47
CA PRO A 77 6.84 -14.28 -6.33
C PRO A 77 7.68 -13.23 -7.05
N PHE A 78 7.31 -12.89 -8.28
CA PHE A 78 8.00 -11.83 -9.02
C PHE A 78 7.85 -10.49 -8.30
N LEU A 79 6.63 -10.14 -7.88
CA LEU A 79 6.38 -9.00 -7.02
C LEU A 79 6.11 -9.52 -5.61
N GLY A 80 6.97 -9.17 -4.66
CA GLY A 80 6.81 -9.52 -3.25
C GLY A 80 6.16 -8.39 -2.48
N ARG A 81 6.95 -7.58 -1.80
CA ARG A 81 6.48 -6.37 -1.11
C ARG A 81 6.70 -5.17 -2.01
N VAL A 82 5.63 -4.47 -2.33
CA VAL A 82 5.64 -3.33 -3.26
C VAL A 82 5.62 -2.03 -2.47
N PRO A 83 6.72 -1.24 -2.49
CA PRO A 83 6.75 0.05 -1.83
C PRO A 83 6.25 1.14 -2.79
N VAL A 84 5.40 2.02 -2.27
CA VAL A 84 4.98 3.24 -2.97
C VAL A 84 5.34 4.42 -2.10
N ARG A 85 6.29 5.22 -2.55
CA ARG A 85 6.71 6.43 -1.85
C ARG A 85 5.97 7.63 -2.39
N PHE A 86 5.52 8.50 -1.48
CA PHE A 86 4.80 9.70 -1.87
C PHE A 86 5.08 10.83 -0.88
N GLY A 87 4.99 12.05 -1.38
CA GLY A 87 5.19 13.24 -0.56
C GLY A 87 3.87 13.86 -0.12
N VAL A 88 3.85 14.35 1.11
CA VAL A 88 2.73 15.10 1.66
C VAL A 88 3.20 16.53 1.89
N ALA A 89 2.64 17.46 1.14
CA ALA A 89 2.94 18.88 1.30
C ALA A 89 1.82 19.61 2.05
N ASP A 90 0.57 19.34 1.70
CA ASP A 90 -0.60 19.97 2.29
C ASP A 90 -1.36 18.94 3.12
N VAL A 91 -1.24 19.05 4.44
CA VAL A 91 -1.89 18.11 5.36
C VAL A 91 -3.41 18.25 5.41
N SER A 92 -3.94 19.36 4.88
CA SER A 92 -5.40 19.56 4.82
C SER A 92 -6.02 18.84 3.60
N ALA A 93 -5.22 18.51 2.60
CA ALA A 93 -5.69 17.74 1.46
C ALA A 93 -5.81 16.26 1.84
N GLY A 94 -6.81 15.59 1.29
CA GLY A 94 -6.91 14.14 1.44
C GLY A 94 -5.88 13.44 0.55
N TYR A 95 -5.33 12.35 1.05
CA TYR A 95 -4.40 11.52 0.29
C TYR A 95 -4.97 10.13 0.13
N HIS A 96 -5.21 9.75 -1.12
CA HIS A 96 -5.64 8.43 -1.50
C HIS A 96 -4.61 7.88 -2.49
N VAL A 97 -3.99 6.76 -2.12
CA VAL A 97 -2.91 6.14 -2.89
C VAL A 97 -3.37 4.74 -3.28
N PRO A 98 -4.08 4.61 -4.41
CA PRO A 98 -4.56 3.31 -4.85
C PRO A 98 -3.45 2.48 -5.47
N LEU A 99 -3.59 1.17 -5.39
CA LEU A 99 -2.70 0.23 -6.09
C LEU A 99 -3.52 -0.65 -7.02
N LEU A 100 -3.09 -0.69 -8.27
CA LEU A 100 -3.60 -1.63 -9.26
C LEU A 100 -2.50 -2.65 -9.50
N VAL A 101 -2.78 -3.93 -9.28
CA VAL A 101 -1.71 -4.93 -9.24
C VAL A 101 -2.13 -6.23 -9.94
N SER A 102 -1.15 -6.85 -10.59
CA SER A 102 -1.20 -8.23 -11.06
C SER A 102 0.06 -8.93 -10.55
N PRO A 103 0.21 -10.25 -10.76
CA PRO A 103 1.43 -10.93 -10.31
C PRO A 103 2.73 -10.37 -10.89
N TRP A 104 2.67 -9.64 -12.01
CA TRP A 104 3.86 -9.19 -12.74
C TRP A 104 3.95 -7.68 -12.95
N ALA A 105 2.94 -6.92 -12.56
CA ALA A 105 2.91 -5.48 -12.80
C ALA A 105 2.07 -4.76 -11.76
N TYR A 106 2.42 -3.49 -11.51
CA TYR A 106 1.57 -2.64 -10.68
C TYR A 106 1.65 -1.20 -11.15
N SER A 107 0.62 -0.44 -10.80
CA SER A 107 0.62 1.00 -11.00
C SER A 107 -0.10 1.67 -9.83
N THR A 108 0.18 2.94 -9.65
CA THR A 108 -0.43 3.77 -8.64
C THR A 108 -0.70 5.15 -9.20
N TYR A 109 -1.59 5.88 -8.54
CA TYR A 109 -1.87 7.27 -8.88
C TYR A 109 -2.37 7.98 -7.63
N ARG A 110 -2.40 9.31 -7.65
CA ARG A 110 -3.01 10.05 -6.57
C ARG A 110 -4.52 10.09 -6.80
N GLY A 111 -5.28 9.42 -5.95
CA GLY A 111 -6.74 9.47 -5.98
C GLY A 111 -7.27 10.79 -5.44
N SER A 112 -8.46 11.11 -5.83
CA SER A 112 -9.14 12.32 -5.36
C SER A 112 -9.93 12.08 -4.08
#